data_46102f52e60edb71380768307b76cdb5
#
_entry.id   46102f52e60edb71380768307b76cdb5
#
_cell.length_a   1.000
_cell.length_b   1.000
_cell.length_c   1.000
_cell.angle_alpha   90.00
_cell.angle_beta   90.00
_cell.angle_gamma   90.00
#
_symmetry.space_group_name_H-M   'P 1'
#
loop_
_entity.id
_entity.type
_entity.pdbx_description
1 polymer ?
#
loop_
_entity_poly.entity_id
_entity_poly.type
_entity_poly.pdbx_seq_one_letter_code
_entity_poly.pdbx_strand_id
1 'polypeptide(L)'
;PPLHPDGPEKVLLDFGIEPEEFDEQGLLSWLSEERTEKYTQGIFAPWAIHKKDFQRIGGHDPLYAPQSKEDSDIFNRFQLAGYRTTQTFQGFVYHMTCRGSRFKDGAMRNPAGQVFMKGRESSEWLAQNLKSTRNFIRKWGHMVQHDEYLKPIVPPKYDIAFKALRCNKQLLYELEPWCSKIYLDFGSDYMGEYEREEQPNTQFDLGEKIK
;
A
#
# COMPACT_ATOMS: atom_id res chain seq x y z
N PRO A 1 -10.80 -11.48 -1.80
CA PRO A 1 -10.72 -10.41 -0.83
C PRO A 1 -10.99 -9.07 -1.51
N PRO A 2 -11.58 -8.09 -0.82
CA PRO A 2 -11.79 -6.79 -1.40
C PRO A 2 -10.46 -6.16 -1.82
N LEU A 3 -10.44 -5.51 -2.97
CA LEU A 3 -9.23 -4.89 -3.55
C LEU A 3 -8.74 -3.67 -2.75
N HIS A 4 -9.63 -3.10 -1.98
CA HIS A 4 -9.40 -1.91 -1.16
C HIS A 4 -9.87 -2.16 0.26
N PRO A 5 -9.34 -1.45 1.26
CA PRO A 5 -9.83 -1.51 2.62
C PRO A 5 -11.34 -1.27 2.67
N ASP A 6 -12.03 -1.91 3.60
CA ASP A 6 -13.42 -1.59 3.87
C ASP A 6 -13.48 -0.28 4.65
N GLY A 7 -14.24 0.65 4.14
CA GLY A 7 -14.51 1.94 4.75
C GLY A 7 -15.93 2.38 4.38
N PRO A 8 -16.53 3.31 5.13
CA PRO A 8 -17.89 3.77 4.87
C PRO A 8 -18.05 4.48 3.53
N GLU A 9 -16.94 4.88 2.91
CA GLU A 9 -16.87 5.57 1.63
C GLU A 9 -16.83 4.62 0.43
N LYS A 10 -16.66 3.31 0.69
CA LYS A 10 -16.61 2.31 -0.36
C LYS A 10 -17.99 1.71 -0.58
N VAL A 11 -18.49 1.86 -1.79
CA VAL A 11 -19.74 1.23 -2.24
C VAL A 11 -19.43 0.23 -3.33
N LEU A 12 -19.98 -0.98 -3.23
CA LEU A 12 -19.82 -2.05 -4.23
C LEU A 12 -21.05 -2.04 -5.13
N LEU A 13 -20.86 -1.57 -6.35
CA LEU A 13 -21.88 -1.53 -7.40
C LEU A 13 -21.30 -2.07 -8.70
N ASP A 14 -22.15 -2.48 -9.60
CA ASP A 14 -21.76 -3.00 -10.90
C ASP A 14 -22.44 -2.22 -12.03
N PHE A 15 -21.69 -1.29 -12.60
CA PHE A 15 -22.05 -0.55 -13.81
C PHE A 15 -21.17 -0.97 -15.00
N GLY A 16 -20.66 -2.20 -14.99
CA GLY A 16 -19.73 -2.73 -15.98
C GLY A 16 -18.26 -2.67 -15.53
N ILE A 17 -17.46 -3.62 -16.00
CA ILE A 17 -16.00 -3.70 -15.73
C ILE A 17 -15.15 -3.43 -16.96
N GLU A 18 -15.76 -3.46 -18.15
CA GLU A 18 -15.14 -3.11 -19.42
C GLU A 18 -15.78 -1.85 -19.99
N PRO A 19 -15.06 -1.05 -20.78
CA PRO A 19 -15.62 0.17 -21.37
C PRO A 19 -16.89 -0.07 -22.19
N GLU A 20 -16.97 -1.23 -22.86
CA GLU A 20 -18.10 -1.62 -23.71
C GLU A 20 -19.35 -2.03 -22.91
N GLU A 21 -19.17 -2.39 -21.65
CA GLU A 21 -20.26 -2.77 -20.73
C GLU A 21 -20.69 -1.62 -19.82
N PHE A 22 -19.99 -0.49 -19.87
CA PHE A 22 -20.15 0.57 -18.89
C PHE A 22 -21.51 1.27 -19.01
N ASP A 23 -22.34 1.11 -17.97
CA ASP A 23 -23.62 1.79 -17.82
C ASP A 23 -23.45 3.17 -17.18
N GLU A 24 -23.05 4.16 -17.99
CA GLU A 24 -22.89 5.55 -17.55
C GLU A 24 -24.19 6.13 -17.02
N GLN A 25 -25.33 5.82 -17.65
CA GLN A 25 -26.64 6.36 -17.26
C GLN A 25 -27.08 5.83 -15.89
N GLY A 26 -26.89 4.55 -15.65
CA GLY A 26 -27.14 3.93 -14.35
C GLY A 26 -26.28 4.54 -13.25
N LEU A 27 -24.99 4.74 -13.51
CA LEU A 27 -24.06 5.41 -12.58
C LEU A 27 -24.51 6.85 -12.29
N LEU A 28 -24.84 7.64 -13.31
CA LEU A 28 -25.27 9.04 -13.13
C LEU A 28 -26.58 9.15 -12.35
N SER A 29 -27.53 8.24 -12.60
CA SER A 29 -28.78 8.16 -11.85
C SER A 29 -28.52 7.88 -10.38
N TRP A 30 -27.73 6.86 -10.08
CA TRP A 30 -27.35 6.52 -8.73
C TRP A 30 -26.64 7.69 -8.02
N LEU A 31 -25.68 8.34 -8.69
CA LEU A 31 -24.96 9.49 -8.14
C LEU A 31 -25.88 10.66 -7.79
N SER A 32 -26.97 10.87 -8.56
CA SER A 32 -27.92 11.95 -8.29
C SER A 32 -28.69 11.76 -6.98
N GLU A 33 -28.85 10.52 -6.55
CA GLU A 33 -29.57 10.14 -5.33
C GLU A 33 -28.63 10.07 -4.11
N GLU A 34 -27.38 9.61 -4.32
CA GLU A 34 -26.45 9.33 -3.23
C GLU A 34 -25.53 10.49 -2.83
N ARG A 35 -25.43 11.52 -3.65
CA ARG A 35 -24.63 12.70 -3.32
C ARG A 35 -25.19 13.43 -2.13
N THR A 36 -24.34 13.66 -1.13
CA THR A 36 -24.67 14.41 0.07
C THR A 36 -23.53 15.35 0.45
N GLU A 37 -23.80 16.32 1.31
CA GLU A 37 -22.77 17.21 1.88
C GLU A 37 -21.98 16.56 3.03
N LYS A 38 -22.17 15.27 3.26
CA LYS A 38 -21.45 14.51 4.28
C LYS A 38 -19.96 14.42 3.93
N TYR A 39 -19.14 14.42 4.94
CA TYR A 39 -17.70 14.17 4.83
C TYR A 39 -17.18 13.40 6.05
N THR A 40 -16.06 12.70 5.89
CA THR A 40 -15.32 12.01 6.94
C THR A 40 -13.85 12.43 6.95
N GLN A 41 -13.12 12.12 8.01
CA GLN A 41 -11.71 12.49 8.19
C GLN A 41 -10.78 11.33 7.82
N GLY A 42 -10.92 10.80 6.62
CA GLY A 42 -10.03 9.75 6.12
C GLY A 42 -9.32 10.16 4.85
N ILE A 43 -8.51 9.27 4.32
CA ILE A 43 -7.89 9.43 3.01
C ILE A 43 -7.66 8.09 2.33
N PHE A 44 -8.15 7.98 1.10
CA PHE A 44 -7.85 6.88 0.20
C PHE A 44 -7.78 7.38 -1.26
N ALA A 45 -7.19 6.61 -2.13
CA ALA A 45 -7.13 6.94 -3.56
C ALA A 45 -8.51 6.74 -4.23
N PRO A 46 -8.92 7.66 -5.16
CA PRO A 46 -8.18 8.85 -5.60
C PRO A 46 -8.28 10.02 -4.61
N TRP A 47 -7.28 10.86 -4.59
CA TRP A 47 -7.21 12.03 -3.72
C TRP A 47 -6.71 13.26 -4.49
N ALA A 48 -6.98 14.44 -3.96
CA ALA A 48 -6.57 15.71 -4.54
C ALA A 48 -5.82 16.56 -3.52
N ILE A 49 -4.77 17.22 -3.95
CA ILE A 49 -3.94 18.12 -3.14
C ILE A 49 -3.37 19.25 -4.01
N HIS A 50 -3.09 20.39 -3.43
CA HIS A 50 -2.36 21.44 -4.12
C HIS A 50 -0.91 20.98 -4.41
N LYS A 51 -0.43 21.28 -5.62
CA LYS A 51 0.93 20.91 -6.06
C LYS A 51 2.02 21.36 -5.08
N LYS A 52 1.89 22.57 -4.51
CA LYS A 52 2.85 23.08 -3.51
C LYS A 52 2.93 22.22 -2.26
N ASP A 53 1.80 21.69 -1.81
CA ASP A 53 1.73 20.84 -0.61
C ASP A 53 2.27 19.45 -0.90
N PHE A 54 1.99 18.91 -2.10
CA PHE A 54 2.59 17.66 -2.58
C PHE A 54 4.12 17.77 -2.65
N GLN A 55 4.64 18.88 -3.19
CA GLN A 55 6.08 19.15 -3.24
C GLN A 55 6.68 19.32 -1.84
N ARG A 56 5.98 20.00 -0.94
CA ARG A 56 6.43 20.24 0.44
C ARG A 56 6.66 18.95 1.22
N ILE A 57 5.84 17.92 1.02
CA ILE A 57 6.02 16.63 1.68
C ILE A 57 6.93 15.67 0.90
N GLY A 58 7.51 16.09 -0.22
CA GLY A 58 8.47 15.34 -1.02
C GLY A 58 7.86 14.39 -2.07
N GLY A 59 6.56 14.51 -2.38
CA GLY A 59 5.91 13.68 -3.40
C GLY A 59 5.83 12.20 -3.04
N HIS A 60 5.67 11.34 -4.03
CA HIS A 60 5.77 9.88 -3.86
C HIS A 60 7.22 9.45 -3.65
N ASP A 61 7.44 8.54 -2.72
CA ASP A 61 8.77 7.99 -2.44
C ASP A 61 9.12 6.89 -3.46
N PRO A 62 10.21 7.03 -4.24
CA PRO A 62 10.63 6.02 -5.21
C PRO A 62 11.01 4.67 -4.59
N LEU A 63 11.19 4.60 -3.27
CA LEU A 63 11.41 3.37 -2.52
C LEU A 63 10.34 2.30 -2.81
N TYR A 64 9.12 2.73 -3.16
CA TYR A 64 7.98 1.84 -3.43
C TYR A 64 7.75 1.55 -4.92
N ALA A 65 8.59 2.08 -5.79
CA ALA A 65 8.42 1.83 -7.23
C ALA A 65 8.51 0.33 -7.57
N PRO A 66 7.71 -0.16 -8.51
CA PRO A 66 6.72 0.57 -9.32
C PRO A 66 5.35 0.73 -8.67
N GLN A 67 5.07 0.04 -7.55
CA GLN A 67 3.77 0.10 -6.86
C GLN A 67 3.80 -0.57 -5.48
N SER A 68 2.69 -0.38 -4.74
CA SER A 68 2.36 -0.94 -3.42
C SER A 68 3.03 -0.19 -2.26
N LYS A 69 2.22 0.26 -1.31
CA LYS A 69 2.56 1.05 -0.10
C LYS A 69 2.90 2.52 -0.33
N GLU A 70 3.02 2.99 -1.58
CA GLU A 70 3.26 4.41 -1.91
C GLU A 70 2.17 5.33 -1.37
N ASP A 71 0.90 4.92 -1.50
CA ASP A 71 -0.24 5.68 -0.96
C ASP A 71 -0.21 5.72 0.57
N SER A 72 0.01 4.57 1.21
CA SER A 72 0.10 4.50 2.67
C SER A 72 1.26 5.33 3.22
N ASP A 73 2.39 5.36 2.51
CA ASP A 73 3.55 6.17 2.87
C ASP A 73 3.23 7.67 2.81
N ILE A 74 2.64 8.13 1.71
CA ILE A 74 2.33 9.55 1.55
C ILE A 74 1.23 9.98 2.53
N PHE A 75 0.26 9.11 2.83
CA PHE A 75 -0.79 9.40 3.80
C PHE A 75 -0.24 9.52 5.23
N ASN A 76 0.71 8.66 5.61
CA ASN A 76 1.43 8.81 6.87
C ASN A 76 2.17 10.14 6.95
N ARG A 77 2.83 10.57 5.86
CA ARG A 77 3.53 11.87 5.82
C ARG A 77 2.57 13.05 5.90
N PHE A 78 1.39 12.99 5.28
CA PHE A 78 0.34 14.01 5.45
C PHE A 78 -0.11 14.10 6.91
N GLN A 79 -0.38 12.96 7.54
CA GLN A 79 -0.80 12.87 8.94
C GLN A 79 0.25 13.51 9.86
N LEU A 80 1.53 13.16 9.71
CA LEU A 80 2.63 13.71 10.52
C LEU A 80 2.90 15.18 10.23
N ALA A 81 2.66 15.65 9.02
CA ALA A 81 2.79 17.06 8.65
C ALA A 81 1.60 17.91 9.13
N GLY A 82 0.62 17.32 9.82
CA GLY A 82 -0.53 18.02 10.37
C GLY A 82 -1.61 18.39 9.35
N TYR A 83 -1.61 17.76 8.17
CA TYR A 83 -2.68 17.96 7.21
C TYR A 83 -3.97 17.33 7.71
N ARG A 84 -5.05 18.07 7.57
CA ARG A 84 -6.40 17.55 7.75
C ARG A 84 -6.88 16.97 6.43
N THR A 85 -7.12 15.67 6.40
CA THR A 85 -7.69 14.96 5.25
C THR A 85 -9.21 14.90 5.35
N THR A 86 -9.88 14.97 4.21
CA THR A 86 -11.35 14.97 4.15
C THR A 86 -11.77 14.11 2.96
N GLN A 87 -12.60 13.10 3.21
CA GLN A 87 -13.31 12.36 2.18
C GLN A 87 -14.70 12.96 2.03
N THR A 88 -15.15 13.20 0.81
CA THR A 88 -16.42 13.86 0.50
C THR A 88 -17.37 12.90 -0.20
N PHE A 89 -18.65 12.98 0.15
CA PHE A 89 -19.74 12.28 -0.56
C PHE A 89 -20.38 13.12 -1.68
N GLN A 90 -19.74 14.23 -2.06
CA GLN A 90 -20.13 15.03 -3.22
C GLN A 90 -19.47 14.56 -4.52
N GLY A 91 -18.34 13.86 -4.41
CA GLY A 91 -17.58 13.35 -5.54
C GLY A 91 -17.31 11.85 -5.39
N PHE A 92 -17.58 11.12 -6.45
CA PHE A 92 -17.35 9.68 -6.52
C PHE A 92 -16.46 9.35 -7.71
N VAL A 93 -15.75 8.23 -7.60
CA VAL A 93 -15.02 7.63 -8.70
C VAL A 93 -15.47 6.19 -8.85
N TYR A 94 -15.97 5.86 -10.03
CA TYR A 94 -16.25 4.48 -10.38
C TYR A 94 -14.96 3.79 -10.76
N HIS A 95 -14.53 2.83 -9.94
CA HIS A 95 -13.26 2.15 -10.10
C HIS A 95 -13.44 0.83 -10.84
N MET A 96 -13.20 0.85 -12.16
CA MET A 96 -13.26 -0.33 -13.05
C MET A 96 -12.06 -1.28 -12.83
N THR A 97 -11.64 -1.49 -11.64
CA THR A 97 -10.63 -2.43 -11.17
C THR A 97 -9.34 -2.57 -11.99
N CYS A 98 -8.20 -2.16 -11.40
CA CYS A 98 -6.82 -2.51 -11.78
C CYS A 98 -6.38 -2.27 -13.24
N ARG A 99 -7.05 -1.43 -14.02
CA ARG A 99 -6.68 -1.19 -15.42
C ARG A 99 -5.37 -0.42 -15.59
N GLY A 100 -4.95 0.36 -14.59
CA GLY A 100 -3.66 1.06 -14.57
C GLY A 100 -2.48 0.17 -14.25
N SER A 101 -2.70 -1.08 -13.82
CA SER A 101 -1.62 -2.00 -13.52
C SER A 101 -1.06 -2.62 -14.80
N ARG A 102 0.24 -2.89 -14.79
CA ARG A 102 0.90 -3.61 -15.90
C ARG A 102 0.50 -5.09 -16.03
N PHE A 103 -0.35 -5.58 -15.14
CA PHE A 103 -0.91 -6.93 -15.16
C PHE A 103 -2.13 -6.97 -16.09
N LYS A 104 -1.97 -7.58 -17.26
CA LYS A 104 -2.87 -7.42 -18.41
C LYS A 104 -4.00 -8.45 -18.54
N ASP A 105 -4.17 -9.34 -17.58
CA ASP A 105 -5.06 -10.50 -17.76
C ASP A 105 -6.56 -10.24 -17.60
N GLY A 106 -6.97 -8.98 -17.62
CA GLY A 106 -8.38 -8.60 -17.59
C GLY A 106 -9.06 -8.78 -16.23
N ALA A 107 -10.17 -8.09 -16.04
CA ALA A 107 -11.02 -8.21 -14.88
C ALA A 107 -12.01 -9.38 -15.05
N MET A 108 -12.32 -10.08 -13.97
CA MET A 108 -13.28 -11.20 -13.94
C MET A 108 -14.25 -11.02 -12.78
N ARG A 109 -15.47 -11.51 -12.95
CA ARG A 109 -16.44 -11.62 -11.85
C ARG A 109 -16.46 -13.04 -11.31
N ASN A 110 -16.46 -13.18 -9.99
CA ASN A 110 -16.76 -14.44 -9.35
C ASN A 110 -18.30 -14.67 -9.30
N PRO A 111 -18.77 -15.87 -8.91
CA PRO A 111 -20.21 -16.14 -8.80
C PRO A 111 -20.96 -15.25 -7.80
N ALA A 112 -20.27 -14.58 -6.88
CA ALA A 112 -20.83 -13.61 -5.95
C ALA A 112 -20.85 -12.17 -6.51
N GLY A 113 -20.50 -11.98 -7.79
CA GLY A 113 -20.45 -10.67 -8.45
C GLY A 113 -19.24 -9.81 -8.11
N GLN A 114 -18.30 -10.28 -7.28
CA GLN A 114 -17.12 -9.52 -6.94
C GLN A 114 -16.12 -9.55 -8.11
N VAL A 115 -15.56 -8.39 -8.39
CA VAL A 115 -14.57 -8.23 -9.46
C VAL A 115 -13.16 -8.54 -8.93
N PHE A 116 -12.41 -9.31 -9.67
CA PHE A 116 -11.00 -9.60 -9.39
C PHE A 116 -10.20 -9.68 -10.69
N MET A 117 -8.88 -9.57 -10.61
CA MET A 117 -7.99 -9.72 -11.75
C MET A 117 -7.35 -11.10 -11.77
N LYS A 118 -7.50 -11.80 -12.89
CA LYS A 118 -6.74 -13.00 -13.17
C LYS A 118 -5.24 -12.69 -13.21
N GLY A 119 -4.42 -13.52 -12.58
CA GLY A 119 -2.96 -13.33 -12.56
C GLY A 119 -2.47 -12.23 -11.62
N ARG A 120 -3.34 -11.57 -10.85
CA ARG A 120 -2.92 -10.56 -9.87
C ARG A 120 -2.00 -11.11 -8.78
N GLU A 121 -2.08 -12.41 -8.51
CA GLU A 121 -1.20 -13.12 -7.57
C GLU A 121 -0.04 -13.81 -8.28
N SER A 122 0.45 -13.25 -9.39
CA SER A 122 1.68 -13.74 -10.02
C SER A 122 2.87 -13.63 -9.06
N SER A 123 3.90 -14.45 -9.27
CA SER A 123 5.11 -14.43 -8.45
C SER A 123 5.79 -13.07 -8.42
N GLU A 124 5.80 -12.35 -9.56
CA GLU A 124 6.36 -11.00 -9.66
C GLU A 124 5.54 -9.99 -8.85
N TRP A 125 4.21 -10.08 -8.90
CA TRP A 125 3.34 -9.20 -8.13
C TRP A 125 3.51 -9.44 -6.62
N LEU A 126 3.56 -10.71 -6.19
CA LEU A 126 3.80 -11.07 -4.79
C LEU A 126 5.18 -10.58 -4.33
N ALA A 127 6.23 -10.80 -5.12
CA ALA A 127 7.58 -10.33 -4.82
C ALA A 127 7.63 -8.80 -4.66
N GLN A 128 6.96 -8.05 -5.57
CA GLN A 128 6.87 -6.59 -5.49
C GLN A 128 6.14 -6.13 -4.22
N ASN A 129 5.04 -6.77 -3.86
CA ASN A 129 4.30 -6.44 -2.63
C ASN A 129 5.12 -6.72 -1.38
N LEU A 130 5.82 -7.85 -1.33
CA LEU A 130 6.69 -8.20 -0.21
C LEU A 130 7.85 -7.22 -0.09
N LYS A 131 8.49 -6.84 -1.20
CA LYS A 131 9.53 -5.80 -1.23
C LYS A 131 9.03 -4.49 -0.64
N SER A 132 7.91 -3.98 -1.15
CA SER A 132 7.33 -2.72 -0.69
C SER A 132 6.88 -2.78 0.77
N THR A 133 6.38 -3.93 1.23
CA THR A 133 6.02 -4.15 2.63
C THR A 133 7.25 -4.10 3.53
N ARG A 134 8.35 -4.77 3.18
CA ARG A 134 9.60 -4.71 3.95
C ARG A 134 10.14 -3.27 4.02
N ASN A 135 10.14 -2.55 2.91
CA ASN A 135 10.56 -1.15 2.87
C ASN A 135 9.67 -0.24 3.70
N PHE A 136 8.36 -0.48 3.72
CA PHE A 136 7.44 0.25 4.58
C PHE A 136 7.76 0.03 6.06
N ILE A 137 8.00 -1.21 6.47
CA ILE A 137 8.38 -1.54 7.85
C ILE A 137 9.73 -0.93 8.20
N ARG A 138 10.75 -1.02 7.32
CA ARG A 138 12.06 -0.37 7.53
C ARG A 138 11.93 1.13 7.76
N LYS A 139 11.06 1.78 6.99
CA LYS A 139 10.84 3.24 7.10
C LYS A 139 10.04 3.62 8.33
N TRP A 140 8.94 2.92 8.59
CA TRP A 140 7.94 3.31 9.58
C TRP A 140 8.00 2.53 10.89
N GLY A 141 8.59 1.34 10.91
CA GLY A 141 8.66 0.46 12.09
C GLY A 141 7.37 -0.30 12.39
N HIS A 142 6.38 -0.22 11.49
CA HIS A 142 5.09 -0.91 11.64
C HIS A 142 4.49 -1.27 10.29
N MET A 143 3.48 -2.14 10.29
CA MET A 143 2.61 -2.38 9.14
C MET A 143 1.68 -1.19 8.93
N VAL A 144 1.09 -1.08 7.72
CA VAL A 144 0.05 -0.08 7.44
C VAL A 144 -1.08 -0.22 8.45
N GLN A 145 -1.44 0.89 9.08
CA GLN A 145 -2.53 0.98 10.04
C GLN A 145 -3.41 2.20 9.75
N HIS A 146 -4.69 2.07 9.96
CA HIS A 146 -5.68 3.13 9.82
C HIS A 146 -6.86 2.87 10.77
N ASP A 147 -7.62 3.90 11.09
CA ASP A 147 -8.88 3.77 11.79
C ASP A 147 -10.03 3.33 10.86
N GLU A 148 -11.23 3.26 11.39
CA GLU A 148 -12.44 2.87 10.65
C GLU A 148 -12.81 3.83 9.51
N TYR A 149 -12.29 5.06 9.52
CA TYR A 149 -12.48 6.07 8.48
C TYR A 149 -11.30 6.19 7.52
N LEU A 150 -10.39 5.23 7.53
CA LEU A 150 -9.15 5.21 6.73
C LEU A 150 -8.16 6.34 7.08
N LYS A 151 -8.29 6.94 8.26
CA LYS A 151 -7.30 7.90 8.74
C LYS A 151 -6.04 7.15 9.18
N PRO A 152 -4.85 7.54 8.69
CA PRO A 152 -3.62 6.85 9.05
C PRO A 152 -3.34 6.88 10.55
N ILE A 153 -2.96 5.74 11.11
CA ILE A 153 -2.41 5.60 12.44
C ILE A 153 -0.91 5.38 12.29
N VAL A 154 -0.11 6.32 12.81
CA VAL A 154 1.35 6.31 12.69
C VAL A 154 1.98 6.19 14.07
N PRO A 155 2.18 4.96 14.57
CA PRO A 155 2.89 4.74 15.83
C PRO A 155 4.34 5.24 15.75
N PRO A 156 4.97 5.58 16.88
CA PRO A 156 6.37 5.92 16.90
C PRO A 156 7.23 4.72 16.46
N LYS A 157 8.24 4.98 15.64
CA LYS A 157 9.26 3.98 15.31
C LYS A 157 10.25 3.87 16.46
N TYR A 158 10.42 2.65 16.98
CA TYR A 158 11.37 2.37 18.02
C TYR A 158 12.74 1.95 17.45
N ASP A 159 13.81 2.37 18.12
CA ASP A 159 15.17 1.90 17.84
C ASP A 159 15.41 0.60 18.63
N ILE A 160 15.26 -0.52 17.95
CA ILE A 160 15.41 -1.85 18.55
C ILE A 160 16.44 -2.67 17.81
N ALA A 161 17.12 -3.55 18.54
CA ALA A 161 18.04 -4.52 17.98
C ALA A 161 17.56 -5.94 18.27
N PHE A 162 17.76 -6.84 17.32
CA PHE A 162 17.52 -8.27 17.50
C PHE A 162 18.83 -9.03 17.62
N LYS A 163 18.84 -10.08 18.43
CA LYS A 163 19.84 -11.14 18.39
C LYS A 163 19.14 -12.42 17.92
N ALA A 164 19.43 -12.83 16.70
CA ALA A 164 18.81 -13.99 16.08
C ALA A 164 19.79 -15.18 16.14
N LEU A 165 19.40 -16.23 16.86
CA LEU A 165 20.17 -17.47 16.98
C LEU A 165 19.58 -18.52 16.04
N ARG A 166 20.43 -19.27 15.35
CA ARG A 166 20.04 -20.28 14.34
C ARG A 166 19.11 -19.70 13.27
N CYS A 167 19.37 -18.44 12.91
CA CYS A 167 18.62 -17.76 11.85
C CYS A 167 18.93 -18.43 10.51
N ASN A 168 17.93 -18.48 9.64
CA ASN A 168 18.10 -18.84 8.24
C ASN A 168 17.70 -17.66 7.35
N LYS A 169 17.97 -17.74 6.05
CA LYS A 169 17.67 -16.65 5.11
C LYS A 169 16.21 -16.22 5.15
N GLN A 170 15.26 -17.17 5.22
CA GLN A 170 13.83 -16.86 5.28
C GLN A 170 13.47 -16.06 6.54
N LEU A 171 13.96 -16.50 7.70
CA LEU A 171 13.75 -15.79 8.96
C LEU A 171 14.38 -14.39 8.95
N LEU A 172 15.52 -14.23 8.26
CA LEU A 172 16.15 -12.92 8.10
C LEU A 172 15.29 -11.94 7.29
N TYR A 173 14.62 -12.41 6.22
CA TYR A 173 13.63 -11.61 5.48
C TYR A 173 12.46 -11.15 6.36
N GLU A 174 12.09 -11.93 7.35
CA GLU A 174 10.99 -11.63 8.27
C GLU A 174 11.40 -10.67 9.39
N LEU A 175 12.60 -10.83 9.95
CA LEU A 175 13.05 -10.08 11.15
C LEU A 175 13.72 -8.75 10.80
N GLU A 176 14.58 -8.75 9.76
CA GLU A 176 15.42 -7.59 9.45
C GLU A 176 14.63 -6.29 9.29
N PRO A 177 13.47 -6.23 8.61
CA PRO A 177 12.75 -4.97 8.43
C PRO A 177 12.31 -4.28 9.73
N TRP A 178 12.11 -5.04 10.79
CA TRP A 178 11.54 -4.57 12.05
C TRP A 178 12.53 -3.95 13.04
N CYS A 179 13.83 -4.04 12.79
CA CYS A 179 14.85 -3.58 13.72
C CYS A 179 15.80 -2.58 13.09
N SER A 180 16.53 -1.85 13.90
CA SER A 180 17.61 -0.97 13.46
C SER A 180 18.90 -1.74 13.25
N LYS A 181 19.11 -2.80 14.04
CA LYS A 181 20.27 -3.72 13.94
C LYS A 181 19.83 -5.15 14.23
N ILE A 182 20.46 -6.10 13.54
CA ILE A 182 20.27 -7.52 13.79
C ILE A 182 21.63 -8.20 13.91
N TYR A 183 21.84 -8.88 15.03
CA TYR A 183 23.05 -9.65 15.33
C TYR A 183 22.76 -11.12 15.06
N LEU A 184 23.56 -11.72 14.17
CA LEU A 184 23.43 -13.13 13.80
C LEU A 184 24.49 -13.97 14.52
N ASP A 185 24.22 -15.25 14.72
CA ASP A 185 25.21 -16.20 15.20
C ASP A 185 26.21 -16.57 14.08
N PHE A 186 27.35 -17.08 14.47
CA PHE A 186 28.43 -17.44 13.54
C PHE A 186 28.03 -18.60 12.61
N GLY A 187 28.49 -18.55 11.36
CA GLY A 187 28.30 -19.60 10.36
C GLY A 187 27.12 -19.39 9.41
N SER A 188 26.70 -18.14 9.24
CA SER A 188 25.57 -17.79 8.37
C SER A 188 26.04 -17.45 6.94
N ASP A 189 26.35 -18.46 6.14
CA ASP A 189 26.69 -18.28 4.70
C ASP A 189 25.59 -17.55 3.92
N TYR A 190 24.36 -17.62 4.41
CA TYR A 190 23.19 -16.97 3.82
C TYR A 190 23.16 -15.43 4.00
N MET A 191 23.96 -14.85 4.90
CA MET A 191 23.97 -13.40 5.12
C MET A 191 24.42 -12.65 3.86
N GLY A 192 25.53 -13.05 3.27
CA GLY A 192 26.02 -12.44 2.04
C GLY A 192 25.10 -12.71 0.83
N GLU A 193 24.38 -13.82 0.83
CA GLU A 193 23.35 -14.09 -0.18
C GLU A 193 22.14 -13.15 0.01
N TYR A 194 21.66 -13.00 1.24
CA TYR A 194 20.57 -12.08 1.58
C TYR A 194 20.90 -10.63 1.19
N GLU A 195 22.09 -10.13 1.55
CA GLU A 195 22.52 -8.78 1.19
C GLU A 195 22.57 -8.59 -0.33
N ARG A 196 23.13 -9.53 -1.08
CA ARG A 196 23.18 -9.44 -2.54
C ARG A 196 21.78 -9.41 -3.19
N GLU A 197 20.84 -10.16 -2.63
CA GLU A 197 19.46 -10.22 -3.15
C GLU A 197 18.61 -9.02 -2.75
N GLU A 198 18.74 -8.57 -1.50
CA GLU A 198 17.82 -7.57 -0.94
C GLU A 198 18.36 -6.13 -1.02
N GLN A 199 19.67 -5.89 -0.97
CA GLN A 199 20.22 -4.53 -1.07
C GLN A 199 19.79 -3.77 -2.33
N PRO A 200 19.67 -4.38 -3.53
CA PRO A 200 19.14 -3.70 -4.70
C PRO A 200 17.67 -3.29 -4.58
N ASN A 201 16.95 -3.84 -3.63
CA ASN A 201 15.51 -3.62 -3.41
C ASN A 201 15.22 -2.52 -2.37
N THR A 202 16.25 -1.95 -1.73
CA THR A 202 16.09 -0.99 -0.65
C THR A 202 17.13 0.11 -0.70
N GLN A 203 16.79 1.28 -0.13
CA GLN A 203 17.72 2.40 0.08
C GLN A 203 18.40 2.33 1.46
N PHE A 204 18.00 1.41 2.32
CA PHE A 204 18.62 1.19 3.62
C PHE A 204 19.90 0.37 3.47
N ASP A 205 20.94 0.76 4.16
CA ASP A 205 22.22 0.04 4.16
C ASP A 205 22.10 -1.23 5.02
N LEU A 206 22.03 -2.38 4.36
CA LEU A 206 21.89 -3.67 5.03
C LEU A 206 23.22 -4.11 5.67
N GLY A 207 24.37 -3.77 5.10
CA GLY A 207 25.68 -4.08 5.66
C GLY A 207 25.94 -3.35 6.99
N GLU A 208 25.39 -2.13 7.15
CA GLU A 208 25.44 -1.40 8.42
C GLU A 208 24.44 -1.96 9.46
N LYS A 209 23.40 -2.63 9.01
CA LYS A 209 22.31 -3.13 9.84
C LYS A 209 22.52 -4.55 10.35
N ILE A 210 23.10 -5.41 9.54
CA ILE A 210 23.35 -6.83 9.84
C ILE A 210 24.76 -6.99 10.38
N LYS A 211 24.91 -7.64 11.54
CA LYS A 211 26.20 -7.82 12.23
C LYS A 211 26.37 -9.28 12.68
#